data_bcf9442207771a30c25f30bb542ec768
#
_entry.id   bcf9442207771a30c25f30bb542ec768
#
_cell.length_a   1.000
_cell.length_b   1.000
_cell.length_c   1.000
_cell.angle_alpha   90.00
_cell.angle_beta   90.00
_cell.angle_gamma   90.00
#
_symmetry.space_group_name_H-M   'P 1'
#
loop_
_entity.id
_entity.type
_entity.pdbx_description
1 polymer ?
#
loop_
_entity_poly.entity_id
_entity_poly.type
_entity_poly.pdbx_seq_one_letter_code
_entity_poly.pdbx_strand_id
1 'polypeptide(L)'
;MQSIRNIAIIAHVDHGKTTLVDKIIDQAKILDDRKERKELLLDNNDLERERGITILSKNVSVNYKDVKINVIDTPGHADFGGEVERVLKMADGVLLLVDAFEGPMPQTRFVLGKALELGLTPIVVVNKVDKENCTPDLVHEKVFDLMFALDATEDQLNFATIYGSAKNGWMS
;
A
#
# COMPACT_ATOMS: atom_id res chain seq x y z
N MET A 1 19.27 13.89 -13.95
CA MET A 1 18.32 14.18 -12.85
C MET A 1 17.74 12.87 -12.37
N GLN A 2 17.78 12.60 -11.08
CA GLN A 2 17.15 11.39 -10.52
C GLN A 2 15.62 11.52 -10.65
N SER A 3 14.95 10.51 -11.18
CA SER A 3 13.49 10.47 -11.27
C SER A 3 12.90 10.21 -9.88
N ILE A 4 11.84 10.92 -9.52
CA ILE A 4 11.15 10.74 -8.24
C ILE A 4 9.76 10.18 -8.52
N ARG A 5 9.32 9.21 -7.68
CA ARG A 5 7.96 8.65 -7.67
C ARG A 5 7.42 8.64 -6.27
N ASN A 6 6.25 9.20 -6.09
CA ASN A 6 5.53 9.21 -4.82
C ASN A 6 4.40 8.19 -4.88
N ILE A 7 4.44 7.20 -4.00
CA ILE A 7 3.47 6.09 -3.97
C ILE A 7 2.77 6.11 -2.63
N ALA A 8 1.45 6.26 -2.63
CA ALA A 8 0.64 6.13 -1.43
C ALA A 8 0.25 4.66 -1.23
N ILE A 9 0.35 4.14 0.01
CA ILE A 9 -0.09 2.79 0.35
C ILE A 9 -1.45 2.85 1.04
N ILE A 10 -2.44 2.18 0.45
CA ILE A 10 -3.76 1.95 1.02
C ILE A 10 -3.82 0.50 1.49
N ALA A 11 -4.14 0.29 2.77
CA ALA A 11 -4.33 -1.03 3.33
C ALA A 11 -5.32 -0.98 4.49
N HIS A 12 -6.04 -2.09 4.69
CA HIS A 12 -6.75 -2.31 5.94
C HIS A 12 -5.77 -2.71 7.06
N VAL A 13 -6.20 -2.52 8.31
CA VAL A 13 -5.46 -3.01 9.49
C VAL A 13 -5.17 -4.51 9.31
N ASP A 14 -3.99 -4.94 9.71
CA ASP A 14 -3.51 -6.32 9.63
C ASP A 14 -3.35 -6.91 8.21
N HIS A 15 -3.59 -6.19 7.13
CA HIS A 15 -3.30 -6.66 5.76
C HIS A 15 -1.80 -6.75 5.45
N GLY A 16 -0.93 -6.29 6.38
CA GLY A 16 0.52 -6.45 6.30
C GLY A 16 1.26 -5.25 5.70
N LYS A 17 0.69 -4.03 5.83
CA LYS A 17 1.29 -2.78 5.34
C LYS A 17 2.70 -2.57 5.89
N THR A 18 2.87 -2.56 7.20
CA THR A 18 4.18 -2.38 7.86
C THR A 18 5.18 -3.42 7.42
N THR A 19 4.76 -4.70 7.38
CA THR A 19 5.62 -5.80 6.94
C THR A 19 6.09 -5.63 5.50
N LEU A 20 5.19 -5.19 4.59
CA LEU A 20 5.54 -4.95 3.20
C LEU A 20 6.55 -3.81 3.07
N VAL A 21 6.31 -2.69 3.75
CA VAL A 21 7.20 -1.52 3.69
C VAL A 21 8.57 -1.86 4.27
N ASP A 22 8.65 -2.57 5.39
CA ASP A 22 9.91 -3.02 5.98
C ASP A 22 10.70 -3.90 5.00
N LYS A 23 10.03 -4.83 4.30
CA LYS A 23 10.68 -5.67 3.30
C LYS A 23 11.16 -4.88 2.08
N ILE A 24 10.41 -3.89 1.63
CA ILE A 24 10.86 -2.98 0.56
C ILE A 24 12.11 -2.22 0.98
N ILE A 25 12.15 -1.71 2.21
CA ILE A 25 13.31 -1.01 2.76
C ILE A 25 14.51 -1.94 2.85
N ASP A 26 14.33 -3.15 3.38
CA ASP A 26 15.40 -4.13 3.52
C ASP A 26 15.99 -4.52 2.16
N GLN A 27 15.15 -4.80 1.17
CA GLN A 27 15.61 -5.12 -0.19
C GLN A 27 16.31 -3.93 -0.86
N ALA A 28 15.80 -2.71 -0.67
CA ALA A 28 16.44 -1.51 -1.20
C ALA A 28 17.81 -1.24 -0.56
N LYS A 29 17.98 -1.55 0.73
CA LYS A 29 19.28 -1.42 1.44
C LYS A 29 20.30 -2.45 0.97
N ILE A 30 19.86 -3.66 0.63
CA ILE A 30 20.74 -4.72 0.06
C ILE A 30 21.28 -4.27 -1.30
N LEU A 31 20.50 -3.49 -2.06
CA LEU A 31 20.90 -2.94 -3.36
C LEU A 31 21.77 -1.68 -3.22
N ASP A 32 21.70 -0.99 -2.10
CA ASP A 32 22.48 0.23 -1.81
C ASP A 32 23.53 -0.09 -0.72
N ASP A 33 24.67 -0.58 -1.10
CA ASP A 33 25.76 -1.16 -0.27
C ASP A 33 26.35 -0.21 0.82
N ARG A 34 25.66 0.86 1.22
CA ARG A 34 26.25 1.97 2.00
C ARG A 34 25.41 2.60 3.11
N LYS A 35 24.36 2.03 3.70
CA LYS A 35 23.75 2.71 4.87
C LYS A 35 23.25 1.77 5.97
N GLU A 36 23.60 2.17 7.19
CA GLU A 36 23.31 1.55 8.48
C GLU A 36 21.83 1.19 8.68
N ARG A 37 21.61 0.05 9.33
CA ARG A 37 20.30 -0.43 9.79
C ARG A 37 19.67 0.59 10.72
N LYS A 38 18.53 1.15 10.34
CA LYS A 38 17.58 1.77 11.25
C LYS A 38 16.35 0.91 11.36
N GLU A 39 16.05 0.51 12.60
CA GLU A 39 14.89 -0.29 12.98
C GLU A 39 13.57 0.42 12.67
N LEU A 40 12.55 -0.37 12.34
CA LEU A 40 11.10 -0.06 12.27
C LEU A 40 10.74 1.43 12.19
N LEU A 41 10.79 1.98 10.97
CA LEU A 41 10.62 3.42 10.76
C LEU A 41 9.15 3.88 10.76
N LEU A 42 8.19 2.97 10.65
CA LEU A 42 6.79 3.34 10.47
C LEU A 42 5.94 3.33 11.75
N ASP A 43 6.25 2.54 12.76
CA ASP A 43 5.42 2.42 13.97
C ASP A 43 6.10 2.92 15.25
N ASN A 44 6.55 4.17 15.26
CA ASN A 44 7.24 4.78 16.40
C ASN A 44 6.32 5.53 17.39
N ASN A 45 5.01 5.49 17.20
CA ASN A 45 4.05 6.15 18.09
C ASN A 45 3.35 5.09 18.97
N ASP A 46 3.45 5.21 20.27
CA ASP A 46 2.86 4.27 21.24
C ASP A 46 1.34 4.11 21.03
N LEU A 47 0.63 5.18 20.65
CA LEU A 47 -0.80 5.15 20.34
C LEU A 47 -1.13 4.36 19.07
N GLU A 48 -0.26 4.41 18.07
CA GLU A 48 -0.42 3.63 16.83
C GLU A 48 -0.19 2.15 17.08
N ARG A 49 0.82 1.81 17.92
CA ARG A 49 1.10 0.44 18.36
C ARG A 49 -0.04 -0.15 19.19
N GLU A 50 -0.57 0.63 20.14
CA GLU A 50 -1.63 0.19 21.05
C GLU A 50 -2.95 -0.06 20.30
N ARG A 51 -3.24 0.72 19.27
CA ARG A 51 -4.47 0.63 18.48
C ARG A 51 -4.34 -0.16 17.20
N GLY A 52 -3.11 -0.51 16.78
CA GLY A 52 -2.84 -1.20 15.51
C GLY A 52 -3.23 -0.41 14.26
N ILE A 53 -3.33 0.93 14.36
CA ILE A 53 -3.74 1.81 13.26
C ILE A 53 -2.70 2.91 13.02
N THR A 54 -2.56 3.33 11.77
CA THR A 54 -1.78 4.51 11.40
C THR A 54 -2.61 5.77 11.61
N ILE A 55 -2.11 6.69 12.43
CA ILE A 55 -2.77 7.98 12.74
C ILE A 55 -2.16 9.10 11.91
N LEU A 56 -0.83 9.12 11.79
CA LEU A 56 -0.09 10.14 11.03
C LEU A 56 0.54 9.53 9.80
N SER A 57 0.40 10.20 8.65
CA SER A 57 1.08 9.78 7.44
C SER A 57 2.60 9.88 7.60
N LYS A 58 3.30 8.80 7.29
CA LYS A 58 4.76 8.72 7.36
C LYS A 58 5.34 8.49 5.98
N ASN A 59 6.51 9.06 5.74
CA ASN A 59 7.19 8.94 4.47
C ASN A 59 8.48 8.14 4.63
N VAL A 60 8.65 7.16 3.78
CA VAL A 60 9.89 6.41 3.65
C VAL A 60 10.39 6.55 2.23
N SER A 61 11.68 6.83 2.07
CA SER A 61 12.30 6.95 0.74
C SER A 61 13.25 5.78 0.52
N VAL A 62 13.13 5.15 -0.63
CA VAL A 62 14.03 4.10 -1.10
C VAL A 62 14.58 4.47 -2.48
N ASN A 63 15.82 4.09 -2.76
CA ASN A 63 16.40 4.23 -4.08
C ASN A 63 16.37 2.89 -4.78
N TYR A 64 15.85 2.87 -5.99
CA TYR A 64 15.88 1.70 -6.85
C TYR A 64 16.40 2.12 -8.22
N LYS A 65 17.62 1.66 -8.57
CA LYS A 65 18.35 2.12 -9.75
C LYS A 65 18.44 3.65 -9.74
N ASP A 66 18.02 4.32 -10.80
CA ASP A 66 18.05 5.77 -10.95
C ASP A 66 16.76 6.48 -10.49
N VAL A 67 15.88 5.75 -9.81
CA VAL A 67 14.59 6.27 -9.34
C VAL A 67 14.58 6.33 -7.82
N LYS A 68 14.20 7.49 -7.28
CA LYS A 68 13.86 7.65 -5.86
C LYS A 68 12.36 7.41 -5.69
N ILE A 69 12.01 6.41 -4.89
CA ILE A 69 10.63 6.07 -4.58
C ILE A 69 10.33 6.54 -3.16
N ASN A 70 9.40 7.48 -3.03
CA ASN A 70 8.85 7.88 -1.75
C ASN A 70 7.57 7.08 -1.50
N VAL A 71 7.59 6.29 -0.45
CA VAL A 71 6.42 5.53 0.01
C VAL A 71 5.75 6.34 1.10
N ILE A 72 4.48 6.70 0.88
CA ILE A 72 3.70 7.53 1.77
C ILE A 72 2.63 6.64 2.40
N ASP A 73 2.69 6.50 3.72
CA ASP A 73 1.69 5.76 4.47
C ASP A 73 0.39 6.56 4.58
N THR A 74 -0.76 5.95 4.26
CA THR A 74 -2.06 6.59 4.38
C THR A 74 -2.79 6.10 5.63
N PRO A 75 -3.44 7.01 6.39
CA PRO A 75 -4.36 6.60 7.44
C PRO A 75 -5.47 5.74 6.86
N GLY A 76 -5.74 4.59 7.50
CA GLY A 76 -6.77 3.64 7.01
C GLY A 76 -8.19 3.98 7.43
N HIS A 77 -8.41 5.00 8.25
CA HIS A 77 -9.70 5.30 8.86
C HIS A 77 -10.39 6.49 8.21
N ALA A 78 -11.71 6.39 8.02
CA ALA A 78 -12.54 7.47 7.45
C ALA A 78 -12.50 8.79 8.27
N ASP A 79 -12.20 8.70 9.57
CA ASP A 79 -12.09 9.85 10.47
C ASP A 79 -10.93 10.80 10.10
N PHE A 80 -9.96 10.33 9.32
CA PHE A 80 -8.80 11.09 8.85
C PHE A 80 -8.92 11.53 7.37
N GLY A 81 -10.14 11.73 6.87
CA GLY A 81 -10.40 12.02 5.46
C GLY A 81 -9.59 13.19 4.87
N GLY A 82 -9.38 14.26 5.65
CA GLY A 82 -8.57 15.40 5.21
C GLY A 82 -7.08 15.07 5.04
N GLU A 83 -6.54 14.19 5.87
CA GLU A 83 -5.14 13.75 5.76
C GLU A 83 -4.95 12.77 4.61
N VAL A 84 -5.89 11.84 4.43
CA VAL A 84 -5.95 10.94 3.27
C VAL A 84 -5.92 11.73 1.97
N GLU A 85 -6.76 12.74 1.82
CA GLU A 85 -6.82 13.56 0.61
C GLU A 85 -5.51 14.31 0.35
N ARG A 86 -4.86 14.85 1.39
CA ARG A 86 -3.55 15.51 1.26
C ARG A 86 -2.48 14.55 0.74
N VAL A 87 -2.42 13.35 1.31
CA VAL A 87 -1.46 12.32 0.91
C VAL A 87 -1.68 11.91 -0.53
N LEU A 88 -2.92 11.63 -0.91
CA LEU A 88 -3.27 11.19 -2.27
C LEU A 88 -2.98 12.27 -3.31
N LYS A 89 -3.15 13.56 -3.00
CA LYS A 89 -2.78 14.68 -3.90
C LYS A 89 -1.28 14.79 -4.17
N MET A 90 -0.44 14.24 -3.29
CA MET A 90 1.02 14.22 -3.47
C MET A 90 1.51 12.97 -4.19
N ALA A 91 0.66 11.96 -4.36
CA ALA A 91 1.04 10.68 -4.93
C ALA A 91 0.95 10.67 -6.46
N ASP A 92 1.92 9.99 -7.10
CA ASP A 92 1.90 9.69 -8.53
C ASP A 92 1.11 8.39 -8.83
N GLY A 93 0.94 7.54 -7.81
CA GLY A 93 0.20 6.29 -7.89
C GLY A 93 -0.14 5.73 -6.52
N VAL A 94 -0.94 4.69 -6.50
CA VAL A 94 -1.45 4.06 -5.29
C VAL A 94 -1.12 2.57 -5.28
N LEU A 95 -0.67 2.08 -4.14
CA LEU A 95 -0.50 0.66 -3.85
C LEU A 95 -1.65 0.22 -2.95
N LEU A 96 -2.57 -0.58 -3.50
CA LEU A 96 -3.69 -1.15 -2.76
C LEU A 96 -3.31 -2.53 -2.25
N LEU A 97 -3.07 -2.65 -0.94
CA LEU A 97 -2.70 -3.90 -0.29
C LEU A 97 -3.93 -4.60 0.27
N VAL A 98 -4.16 -5.84 -0.15
CA VAL A 98 -5.32 -6.64 0.23
C VAL A 98 -4.87 -8.02 0.72
N ASP A 99 -5.46 -8.50 1.81
CA ASP A 99 -5.22 -9.86 2.31
C ASP A 99 -5.91 -10.89 1.39
N ALA A 100 -5.18 -11.92 0.97
CA ALA A 100 -5.66 -12.96 0.06
C ALA A 100 -6.81 -13.82 0.61
N PHE A 101 -7.10 -13.75 1.91
CA PHE A 101 -8.19 -14.45 2.57
C PHE A 101 -9.38 -13.52 2.83
N GLU A 102 -9.14 -12.32 3.39
CA GLU A 102 -10.20 -11.39 3.79
C GLU A 102 -10.77 -10.62 2.60
N GLY A 103 -9.91 -10.25 1.64
CA GLY A 103 -10.30 -9.40 0.53
C GLY A 103 -10.38 -7.91 0.91
N PRO A 104 -10.98 -7.07 0.04
CA PRO A 104 -11.13 -5.64 0.30
C PRO A 104 -12.14 -5.38 1.42
N MET A 105 -11.77 -4.53 2.39
CA MET A 105 -12.57 -4.19 3.56
C MET A 105 -13.27 -2.84 3.41
N PRO A 106 -14.35 -2.56 4.16
CA PRO A 106 -15.15 -1.32 4.02
C PRO A 106 -14.34 -0.02 4.13
N GLN A 107 -13.33 0.03 5.03
CA GLN A 107 -12.48 1.22 5.18
C GLN A 107 -11.62 1.47 3.95
N THR A 108 -11.18 0.41 3.29
CA THR A 108 -10.42 0.48 2.02
C THR A 108 -11.26 1.16 0.93
N ARG A 109 -12.57 0.94 0.92
CA ARG A 109 -13.51 1.53 -0.05
C ARG A 109 -13.44 3.06 -0.05
N PHE A 110 -13.43 3.68 1.13
CA PHE A 110 -13.40 5.15 1.24
C PHE A 110 -12.11 5.73 0.66
N VAL A 111 -10.95 5.19 1.08
CA VAL A 111 -9.63 5.69 0.65
C VAL A 111 -9.40 5.42 -0.84
N LEU A 112 -9.80 4.24 -1.32
CA LEU A 112 -9.72 3.87 -2.73
C LEU A 112 -10.60 4.79 -3.58
N GLY A 113 -11.84 5.06 -3.17
CA GLY A 113 -12.74 5.99 -3.87
C GLY A 113 -12.11 7.36 -4.04
N LYS A 114 -11.48 7.89 -2.98
CA LYS A 114 -10.77 9.18 -3.07
C LYS A 114 -9.56 9.14 -4.01
N ALA A 115 -8.84 8.03 -4.07
CA ALA A 115 -7.74 7.86 -5.02
C ALA A 115 -8.24 7.85 -6.48
N LEU A 116 -9.33 7.13 -6.75
CA LEU A 116 -9.95 7.06 -8.07
C LEU A 116 -10.50 8.42 -8.53
N GLU A 117 -11.18 9.17 -7.63
CA GLU A 117 -11.66 10.54 -7.89
C GLU A 117 -10.52 11.50 -8.29
N LEU A 118 -9.32 11.30 -7.73
CA LEU A 118 -8.12 12.07 -8.07
C LEU A 118 -7.41 11.58 -9.35
N GLY A 119 -7.96 10.59 -10.04
CA GLY A 119 -7.41 10.04 -11.28
C GLY A 119 -6.20 9.12 -11.07
N LEU A 120 -5.94 8.68 -9.83
CA LEU A 120 -4.82 7.77 -9.56
C LEU A 120 -5.18 6.36 -10.01
N THR A 121 -4.22 5.68 -10.65
CA THR A 121 -4.35 4.27 -11.04
C THR A 121 -3.72 3.40 -9.94
N PRO A 122 -4.47 2.48 -9.32
CA PRO A 122 -3.93 1.59 -8.31
C PRO A 122 -3.12 0.45 -8.92
N ILE A 123 -2.08 0.04 -8.19
CA ILE A 123 -1.45 -1.28 -8.32
C ILE A 123 -1.95 -2.11 -7.16
N VAL A 124 -2.58 -3.24 -7.43
CA VAL A 124 -3.13 -4.12 -6.41
C VAL A 124 -2.08 -5.14 -5.96
N VAL A 125 -1.89 -5.25 -4.65
CA VAL A 125 -1.02 -6.26 -4.04
C VAL A 125 -1.86 -7.20 -3.21
N VAL A 126 -2.03 -8.43 -3.69
CA VAL A 126 -2.70 -9.50 -2.96
C VAL A 126 -1.67 -10.22 -2.09
N ASN A 127 -1.70 -9.88 -0.80
CA ASN A 127 -0.73 -10.33 0.19
C ASN A 127 -1.21 -11.57 0.96
N LYS A 128 -0.27 -12.27 1.57
CA LYS A 128 -0.50 -13.46 2.40
C LYS A 128 -1.05 -14.66 1.61
N VAL A 129 -0.62 -14.81 0.37
CA VAL A 129 -0.97 -15.99 -0.45
C VAL A 129 -0.34 -17.29 0.06
N ASP A 130 0.53 -17.20 1.09
CA ASP A 130 1.09 -18.33 1.83
C ASP A 130 0.15 -18.90 2.91
N LYS A 131 -0.98 -18.25 3.18
CA LYS A 131 -1.98 -18.77 4.12
C LYS A 131 -2.76 -19.93 3.51
N GLU A 132 -3.06 -20.92 4.35
CA GLU A 132 -4.04 -21.96 4.01
C GLU A 132 -5.40 -21.32 3.76
N ASN A 133 -6.15 -21.87 2.79
CA ASN A 133 -7.48 -21.39 2.38
C ASN A 133 -7.54 -19.96 1.83
N CYS A 134 -6.41 -19.36 1.40
CA CYS A 134 -6.46 -18.11 0.67
C CYS A 134 -7.11 -18.30 -0.72
N THR A 135 -7.79 -17.28 -1.20
CA THR A 135 -8.48 -17.28 -2.50
C THR A 135 -8.06 -16.05 -3.32
N PRO A 136 -6.79 -15.98 -3.79
CA PRO A 136 -6.25 -14.77 -4.41
C PRO A 136 -7.02 -14.33 -5.66
N ASP A 137 -7.48 -15.29 -6.49
CA ASP A 137 -8.26 -14.99 -7.70
C ASP A 137 -9.62 -14.38 -7.36
N LEU A 138 -10.31 -14.93 -6.35
CA LEU A 138 -11.58 -14.37 -5.86
C LEU A 138 -11.38 -12.98 -5.24
N VAL A 139 -10.25 -12.74 -4.57
CA VAL A 139 -9.91 -11.43 -4.03
C VAL A 139 -9.66 -10.43 -5.15
N HIS A 140 -9.01 -10.83 -6.22
CA HIS A 140 -8.84 -10.00 -7.41
C HIS A 140 -10.19 -9.59 -8.00
N GLU A 141 -11.11 -10.54 -8.19
CA GLU A 141 -12.48 -10.26 -8.66
C GLU A 141 -13.22 -9.30 -7.74
N LYS A 142 -13.15 -9.50 -6.42
CA LYS A 142 -13.76 -8.58 -5.43
C LYS A 142 -13.18 -7.16 -5.49
N VAL A 143 -11.88 -7.02 -5.75
CA VAL A 143 -11.26 -5.70 -5.94
C VAL A 143 -11.75 -5.07 -7.22
N PHE A 144 -11.86 -5.82 -8.32
CA PHE A 144 -12.41 -5.33 -9.58
C PHE A 144 -13.87 -4.85 -9.39
N ASP A 145 -14.71 -5.66 -8.76
CA ASP A 145 -16.11 -5.29 -8.46
C ASP A 145 -16.20 -4.03 -7.59
N LEU A 146 -15.30 -3.92 -6.60
CA LEU A 146 -15.22 -2.73 -5.75
C LEU A 146 -14.86 -1.48 -6.56
N MET A 147 -13.87 -1.56 -7.44
CA MET A 147 -13.45 -0.44 -8.28
C MET A 147 -14.56 -0.05 -9.28
N PHE A 148 -15.22 -1.05 -9.86
CA PHE A 148 -16.37 -0.82 -10.72
C PHE A 148 -17.51 -0.11 -9.97
N ALA A 149 -17.80 -0.54 -8.74
CA ALA A 149 -18.82 0.10 -7.88
C ALA A 149 -18.42 1.50 -7.36
N LEU A 150 -17.17 1.91 -7.56
CA LEU A 150 -16.63 3.23 -7.26
C LEU A 150 -16.48 4.10 -8.52
N ASP A 151 -17.12 3.72 -9.62
CA ASP A 151 -17.09 4.43 -10.90
C ASP A 151 -15.67 4.63 -11.46
N ALA A 152 -14.78 3.64 -11.26
CA ALA A 152 -13.44 3.65 -11.84
C ALA A 152 -13.50 3.73 -13.37
N THR A 153 -12.58 4.50 -13.95
CA THR A 153 -12.47 4.59 -15.42
C THR A 153 -11.95 3.28 -16.02
N GLU A 154 -12.11 3.08 -17.32
CA GLU A 154 -11.61 1.91 -18.03
C GLU A 154 -10.08 1.72 -17.84
N ASP A 155 -9.32 2.82 -17.89
CA ASP A 155 -7.88 2.80 -17.62
C ASP A 155 -7.55 2.36 -16.18
N GLN A 156 -8.35 2.78 -15.20
CA GLN A 156 -8.19 2.38 -13.81
C GLN A 156 -8.60 0.93 -13.55
N LEU A 157 -9.60 0.41 -14.28
CA LEU A 157 -10.01 -1.00 -14.22
C LEU A 157 -8.99 -1.95 -14.83
N ASN A 158 -8.12 -1.46 -15.71
CA ASN A 158 -6.99 -2.22 -16.25
C ASN A 158 -5.76 -2.13 -15.32
N PHE A 159 -5.96 -2.35 -14.02
CA PHE A 159 -4.91 -2.28 -13.01
C PHE A 159 -4.00 -3.50 -13.01
N ALA A 160 -2.72 -3.27 -12.66
CA ALA A 160 -1.78 -4.34 -12.45
C ALA A 160 -2.01 -5.01 -11.07
N THR A 161 -1.88 -6.34 -11.02
CA THR A 161 -1.97 -7.12 -9.77
C THR A 161 -0.69 -7.88 -9.53
N ILE A 162 -0.22 -7.83 -8.29
CA ILE A 162 0.96 -8.54 -7.79
C ILE A 162 0.51 -9.45 -6.66
N TYR A 163 0.95 -10.69 -6.67
CA TYR A 163 0.62 -11.69 -5.65
C TYR A 163 1.86 -12.02 -4.83
N GLY A 164 1.70 -12.25 -3.51
CA GLY A 164 2.85 -12.65 -2.74
C GLY A 164 2.65 -12.73 -1.24
N SER A 165 3.77 -12.89 -0.54
CA SER A 165 3.85 -12.90 0.92
C SER A 165 4.91 -11.91 1.38
N ALA A 166 4.45 -10.78 1.93
CA ALA A 166 5.35 -9.80 2.54
C ALA A 166 6.15 -10.42 3.69
N LYS A 167 5.54 -11.31 4.48
CA LYS A 167 6.21 -12.04 5.57
C LYS A 167 7.41 -12.85 5.06
N ASN A 168 7.23 -13.56 3.96
CA ASN A 168 8.25 -14.42 3.36
C ASN A 168 9.18 -13.66 2.40
N GLY A 169 8.89 -12.38 2.11
CA GLY A 169 9.75 -11.48 1.34
C GLY A 169 9.77 -11.75 -0.15
N TRP A 170 8.67 -12.24 -0.74
CA TRP A 170 8.53 -12.44 -2.17
C TRP A 170 7.19 -11.91 -2.71
N MET A 171 7.24 -11.38 -3.91
CA MET A 171 6.10 -10.88 -4.70
C MET A 171 6.32 -11.21 -6.17
N SER A 172 5.24 -11.53 -6.90
CA SER A 172 5.28 -11.97 -8.30
C SER A 172 4.06 -11.47 -9.07
#